data_4e1aefb3de59f421b084cc009f4d9271
#
_entry.id   4e1aefb3de59f421b084cc009f4d9271
#
_cell.length_a   1.000
_cell.length_b   1.000
_cell.length_c   1.000
_cell.angle_alpha   90.00
_cell.angle_beta   90.00
_cell.angle_gamma   90.00
#
_symmetry.space_group_name_H-M   'P 1'
#
loop_
_entity.id
_entity.type
_entity.pdbx_description
1 polymer ?
#
loop_
_entity_poly.entity_id
_entity_poly.type
_entity_poly.pdbx_seq_one_letter_code
_entity_poly.pdbx_strand_id
1 'polypeptide(L)'
;MSEIYSIIEKKKLDVVSNPIEKSHGLPNECYTSEKYTQLERKKLFEDKWVVIGVASSLPNIGDAKPFDLLGIPIIILRDKKNKIKVFHNVCSHRGYKILQKDCKIKNVIRCPYHSWSYDMTGKLVATPHVGGMNKHDCKKFDKSKSNLKEIKSYIWLDMIFINISENEISFEKYIKPLSDRWEKFWPEKDRKLMVYSNDFGYFNLNAKCNWKFAIENYCESYHLPWVHPGLNSYSKISDHYHIQGLPNRFAGQGTKVYNPKLKGKEKFPCFPNWPKDKENIAEYVALFPNVMLGVHKDHFYAYWLEPVDHKFTKEHMEIYYVGDKAANSKKFKNLRKQNYKLWKDVQREDVHIIEGMQEGRNSPSYNGGNFSPVMDNPTHHFHKWVATNIV
;
A
#
# COMPACT_ATOMS: atom_id res chain seq x y z
N MET A 1 10.45 -8.25 -29.02
CA MET A 1 10.86 -8.86 -27.74
C MET A 1 10.34 -7.96 -26.64
N SER A 2 9.90 -8.51 -25.52
CA SER A 2 9.46 -7.68 -24.38
C SER A 2 10.64 -6.86 -23.85
N GLU A 3 10.41 -5.62 -23.43
CA GLU A 3 11.41 -4.68 -22.91
C GLU A 3 12.23 -5.27 -21.75
N ILE A 4 11.61 -6.12 -20.93
CA ILE A 4 12.27 -6.79 -19.80
C ILE A 4 13.49 -7.61 -20.22
N TYR A 5 13.47 -8.21 -21.41
CA TYR A 5 14.57 -9.08 -21.87
C TYR A 5 15.83 -8.31 -22.33
N SER A 6 15.73 -6.97 -22.40
CA SER A 6 16.92 -6.12 -22.51
C SER A 6 17.62 -5.86 -21.17
N ILE A 7 16.97 -6.20 -20.06
CA ILE A 7 17.45 -5.96 -18.69
C ILE A 7 17.85 -7.29 -18.03
N ILE A 8 16.99 -8.32 -18.19
CA ILE A 8 17.14 -9.63 -17.54
C ILE A 8 17.00 -10.72 -18.60
N GLU A 9 17.87 -11.69 -18.59
CA GLU A 9 17.76 -12.86 -19.45
C GLU A 9 16.46 -13.63 -19.18
N LYS A 10 15.72 -13.97 -20.25
CA LYS A 10 14.44 -14.67 -20.15
C LYS A 10 14.51 -15.89 -19.25
N LYS A 11 15.55 -16.73 -19.39
CA LYS A 11 15.73 -17.95 -18.60
C LYS A 11 15.77 -17.71 -17.09
N LYS A 12 16.30 -16.55 -16.62
CA LYS A 12 16.35 -16.19 -15.20
C LYS A 12 14.97 -15.91 -14.64
N LEU A 13 14.06 -15.30 -15.44
CA LEU A 13 12.67 -15.07 -15.05
C LEU A 13 11.80 -16.34 -15.15
N ASP A 14 12.03 -17.16 -16.19
CA ASP A 14 11.31 -18.42 -16.39
C ASP A 14 11.49 -19.36 -15.18
N VAL A 15 12.70 -19.44 -14.64
CA VAL A 15 13.04 -20.28 -13.47
C VAL A 15 12.22 -19.90 -12.24
N VAL A 16 11.90 -18.61 -12.04
CA VAL A 16 11.06 -18.14 -10.92
C VAL A 16 9.67 -18.79 -10.92
N SER A 17 9.15 -19.11 -12.09
CA SER A 17 7.82 -19.72 -12.27
C SER A 17 7.77 -21.23 -12.06
N ASN A 18 8.92 -21.90 -11.93
CA ASN A 18 8.99 -23.33 -11.66
C ASN A 18 8.34 -23.73 -10.34
N PRO A 19 8.07 -25.02 -10.09
CA PRO A 19 7.81 -25.53 -8.74
C PRO A 19 8.90 -25.10 -7.76
N ILE A 20 8.55 -24.84 -6.51
CA ILE A 20 9.42 -24.18 -5.53
C ILE A 20 10.77 -24.91 -5.35
N GLU A 21 10.77 -26.24 -5.42
CA GLU A 21 11.97 -27.08 -5.28
C GLU A 21 12.98 -26.92 -6.44
N LYS A 22 12.54 -26.33 -7.56
CA LYS A 22 13.32 -26.09 -8.77
C LYS A 22 13.35 -24.60 -9.15
N SER A 23 12.85 -23.74 -8.28
CA SER A 23 12.77 -22.30 -8.47
C SER A 23 13.92 -21.58 -7.78
N HIS A 24 14.21 -20.38 -8.27
CA HIS A 24 15.06 -19.40 -7.61
C HIS A 24 14.28 -18.11 -7.41
N GLY A 25 14.69 -17.30 -6.45
CA GLY A 25 14.15 -15.96 -6.26
C GLY A 25 14.45 -15.05 -7.46
N LEU A 26 13.79 -13.89 -7.47
CA LEU A 26 14.00 -12.87 -8.51
C LEU A 26 15.48 -12.48 -8.63
N PRO A 27 16.00 -12.29 -9.87
CA PRO A 27 17.38 -11.87 -10.10
C PRO A 27 17.75 -10.54 -9.45
N ASN A 28 19.02 -10.31 -9.20
CA ASN A 28 19.51 -9.09 -8.55
C ASN A 28 19.09 -7.82 -9.28
N GLU A 29 19.01 -7.85 -10.59
CA GLU A 29 18.60 -6.74 -11.44
C GLU A 29 17.20 -6.23 -11.10
N CYS A 30 16.33 -7.09 -10.56
CA CYS A 30 14.98 -6.71 -10.07
C CYS A 30 15.03 -5.75 -8.87
N TYR A 31 16.14 -5.67 -8.16
CA TYR A 31 16.29 -4.88 -6.93
C TYR A 31 17.29 -3.74 -7.05
N THR A 32 18.21 -3.83 -8.03
CA THR A 32 19.36 -2.93 -8.13
C THR A 32 19.35 -2.08 -9.40
N SER A 33 18.49 -2.41 -10.38
CA SER A 33 18.47 -1.72 -11.68
C SER A 33 17.44 -0.60 -11.71
N GLU A 34 17.88 0.62 -11.97
CA GLU A 34 17.00 1.77 -12.20
C GLU A 34 16.12 1.56 -13.44
N LYS A 35 16.64 0.98 -14.52
CA LYS A 35 15.83 0.64 -15.71
C LYS A 35 14.72 -0.35 -15.39
N TYR A 36 15.00 -1.34 -14.53
CA TYR A 36 13.98 -2.28 -14.09
C TYR A 36 12.90 -1.58 -13.28
N THR A 37 13.26 -0.64 -12.40
CA THR A 37 12.30 0.14 -11.61
C THR A 37 11.36 0.99 -12.49
N GLN A 38 11.87 1.53 -13.61
CA GLN A 38 11.00 2.23 -14.58
C GLN A 38 9.99 1.29 -15.24
N LEU A 39 10.40 0.06 -15.53
CA LEU A 39 9.49 -0.97 -16.05
C LEU A 39 8.47 -1.41 -14.98
N GLU A 40 8.91 -1.61 -13.73
CA GLU A 40 8.01 -1.88 -12.59
C GLU A 40 6.97 -0.78 -12.42
N ARG A 41 7.39 0.49 -12.47
CA ARG A 41 6.46 1.61 -12.41
C ARG A 41 5.33 1.44 -13.41
N LYS A 42 5.65 1.17 -14.67
CA LYS A 42 4.66 1.00 -15.74
C LYS A 42 3.79 -0.23 -15.53
N LYS A 43 4.38 -1.39 -15.25
CA LYS A 43 3.70 -2.69 -15.26
C LYS A 43 3.02 -3.04 -13.93
N LEU A 44 3.60 -2.62 -12.80
CA LEU A 44 3.13 -3.01 -11.47
C LEU A 44 2.48 -1.84 -10.71
N PHE A 45 2.80 -0.58 -11.04
CA PHE A 45 2.25 0.57 -10.33
C PHE A 45 1.26 1.40 -11.17
N GLU A 46 1.42 1.47 -12.50
CA GLU A 46 0.43 2.13 -13.35
C GLU A 46 -0.68 1.17 -13.78
N ASP A 47 -0.35 -0.09 -14.09
CA ASP A 47 -1.29 -1.10 -14.63
C ASP A 47 -2.07 -1.86 -13.55
N LYS A 48 -1.64 -1.84 -12.28
CA LYS A 48 -2.32 -2.56 -11.19
C LYS A 48 -3.01 -1.59 -10.22
N TRP A 49 -3.87 -2.14 -9.34
CA TRP A 49 -4.41 -1.40 -8.22
C TRP A 49 -3.35 -1.22 -7.14
N VAL A 50 -3.03 0.04 -6.82
CA VAL A 50 -2.00 0.39 -5.83
C VAL A 50 -2.54 1.33 -4.77
N VAL A 51 -2.08 1.19 -3.53
CA VAL A 51 -2.43 2.08 -2.41
C VAL A 51 -1.54 3.32 -2.44
N ILE A 52 -2.15 4.49 -2.24
CA ILE A 52 -1.45 5.79 -2.18
C ILE A 52 -1.74 6.57 -0.89
N GLY A 53 -2.38 5.95 0.08
CA GLY A 53 -2.73 6.56 1.35
C GLY A 53 -4.07 6.08 1.88
N VAL A 54 -4.59 6.76 2.91
CA VAL A 54 -5.87 6.48 3.54
C VAL A 54 -6.79 7.70 3.51
N ALA A 55 -8.10 7.48 3.40
CA ALA A 55 -9.08 8.57 3.32
C ALA A 55 -9.18 9.37 4.63
N SER A 56 -8.93 8.72 5.78
CA SER A 56 -8.86 9.38 7.09
C SER A 56 -7.72 10.38 7.22
N SER A 57 -6.70 10.32 6.37
CA SER A 57 -5.63 11.31 6.33
C SER A 57 -6.06 12.67 5.74
N LEU A 58 -7.25 12.73 5.13
CA LEU A 58 -7.89 13.95 4.63
C LEU A 58 -9.29 14.10 5.27
N PRO A 59 -9.40 14.41 6.57
CA PRO A 59 -10.66 14.31 7.30
C PRO A 59 -11.71 15.34 6.89
N ASN A 60 -11.32 16.47 6.30
CA ASN A 60 -12.23 17.58 6.03
C ASN A 60 -12.37 17.89 4.54
N ILE A 61 -13.53 18.39 4.15
CA ILE A 61 -13.77 18.94 2.81
C ILE A 61 -12.69 19.98 2.47
N GLY A 62 -12.09 19.83 1.29
CA GLY A 62 -11.01 20.67 0.79
C GLY A 62 -9.60 20.25 1.22
N ASP A 63 -9.43 19.29 2.13
CA ASP A 63 -8.10 18.77 2.42
C ASP A 63 -7.51 18.16 1.14
N ALA A 64 -6.30 18.55 0.82
CA ALA A 64 -5.60 18.12 -0.38
C ALA A 64 -4.12 17.85 -0.10
N LYS A 65 -3.62 16.75 -0.66
CA LYS A 65 -2.23 16.29 -0.52
C LYS A 65 -1.62 15.99 -1.88
N PRO A 66 -0.39 16.44 -2.15
CA PRO A 66 0.39 15.90 -3.24
C PRO A 66 0.94 14.53 -2.83
N PHE A 67 1.02 13.64 -3.79
CA PHE A 67 1.68 12.35 -3.67
C PHE A 67 2.57 12.13 -4.89
N ASP A 68 3.66 11.40 -4.72
CA ASP A 68 4.55 11.04 -5.82
C ASP A 68 4.65 9.51 -5.90
N LEU A 69 4.19 8.94 -7.01
CA LEU A 69 4.28 7.50 -7.24
C LEU A 69 5.40 7.23 -8.24
N LEU A 70 6.61 6.97 -7.75
CA LEU A 70 7.78 6.70 -8.59
C LEU A 70 7.97 7.76 -9.71
N GLY A 71 7.85 9.05 -9.35
CA GLY A 71 7.96 10.18 -10.27
C GLY A 71 6.65 10.59 -10.95
N ILE A 72 5.52 9.94 -10.68
CA ILE A 72 4.21 10.35 -11.18
C ILE A 72 3.55 11.29 -10.15
N PRO A 73 3.43 12.60 -10.45
CA PRO A 73 2.83 13.54 -9.52
C PRO A 73 1.30 13.41 -9.47
N ILE A 74 0.74 13.25 -8.28
CA ILE A 74 -0.67 13.00 -8.01
C ILE A 74 -1.20 14.04 -7.01
N ILE A 75 -2.49 14.39 -7.11
CA ILE A 75 -3.27 15.13 -6.10
C ILE A 75 -4.30 14.18 -5.52
N ILE A 76 -4.36 14.08 -4.20
CA ILE A 76 -5.45 13.45 -3.46
C ILE A 76 -6.24 14.57 -2.79
N LEU A 77 -7.56 14.62 -3.00
CA LEU A 77 -8.42 15.70 -2.55
C LEU A 77 -9.73 15.16 -1.97
N ARG A 78 -10.21 15.74 -0.86
CA ARG A 78 -11.59 15.53 -0.41
C ARG A 78 -12.49 16.63 -0.96
N ASP A 79 -13.42 16.28 -1.83
CA ASP A 79 -14.29 17.22 -2.55
C ASP A 79 -15.46 17.75 -1.69
N LYS A 80 -16.25 18.67 -2.27
CA LYS A 80 -17.44 19.25 -1.61
C LYS A 80 -18.55 18.26 -1.29
N LYS A 81 -18.54 17.06 -1.92
CA LYS A 81 -19.48 15.96 -1.65
C LYS A 81 -18.91 14.96 -0.64
N ASN A 82 -17.83 15.32 0.05
CA ASN A 82 -17.11 14.48 1.01
C ASN A 82 -16.53 13.20 0.38
N LYS A 83 -16.24 13.21 -0.92
CA LYS A 83 -15.64 12.09 -1.65
C LYS A 83 -14.15 12.36 -1.90
N ILE A 84 -13.35 11.29 -1.84
CA ILE A 84 -11.96 11.35 -2.28
C ILE A 84 -11.94 11.40 -3.80
N LYS A 85 -11.18 12.34 -4.33
CA LYS A 85 -10.86 12.51 -5.74
C LYS A 85 -9.35 12.44 -5.92
N VAL A 86 -8.92 11.80 -7.00
CA VAL A 86 -7.50 11.67 -7.33
C VAL A 86 -7.28 12.19 -8.74
N PHE A 87 -6.29 13.06 -8.91
CA PHE A 87 -5.95 13.65 -10.22
C PHE A 87 -4.45 13.57 -10.47
N HIS A 88 -4.05 13.58 -11.74
CA HIS A 88 -2.68 13.93 -12.08
C HIS A 88 -2.38 15.37 -11.63
N ASN A 89 -1.30 15.57 -10.90
CA ASN A 89 -0.88 16.87 -10.36
C ASN A 89 -0.14 17.70 -11.43
N VAL A 90 -0.79 17.92 -12.55
CA VAL A 90 -0.21 18.55 -13.74
C VAL A 90 -1.20 19.53 -14.33
N CYS A 91 -0.80 20.80 -14.46
CA CYS A 91 -1.59 21.82 -15.13
C CYS A 91 -1.69 21.53 -16.63
N SER A 92 -2.91 21.48 -17.15
CA SER A 92 -3.19 21.20 -18.56
C SER A 92 -2.65 22.26 -19.54
N HIS A 93 -2.16 23.41 -19.04
CA HIS A 93 -1.59 24.47 -19.88
C HIS A 93 -0.15 24.14 -20.33
N ARG A 94 0.79 23.99 -19.39
CA ARG A 94 2.21 23.78 -19.66
C ARG A 94 2.88 22.80 -18.69
N GLY A 95 2.12 21.86 -18.15
CA GLY A 95 2.67 20.76 -17.36
C GLY A 95 3.20 21.13 -15.98
N TYR A 96 2.89 22.32 -15.44
CA TYR A 96 3.38 22.69 -14.11
C TYR A 96 2.75 21.82 -13.02
N LYS A 97 3.56 21.29 -12.07
CA LYS A 97 3.09 20.57 -10.88
C LYS A 97 2.36 21.53 -9.94
N ILE A 98 1.02 21.42 -9.87
CA ILE A 98 0.16 22.44 -9.27
C ILE A 98 0.30 22.46 -7.75
N LEU A 99 0.18 21.31 -7.09
CA LEU A 99 0.21 21.17 -5.64
C LEU A 99 1.59 20.70 -5.20
N GLN A 100 2.26 21.51 -4.34
CA GLN A 100 3.62 21.23 -3.86
C GLN A 100 3.66 20.69 -2.43
N LYS A 101 2.62 20.96 -1.62
CA LYS A 101 2.49 20.57 -0.21
C LYS A 101 1.05 20.40 0.18
N ASP A 102 0.80 19.75 1.29
CA ASP A 102 -0.52 19.65 1.91
C ASP A 102 -1.15 21.03 2.08
N CYS A 103 -2.43 21.13 1.74
CA CYS A 103 -3.15 22.39 1.86
C CYS A 103 -4.67 22.18 1.99
N LYS A 104 -5.38 23.29 2.25
CA LYS A 104 -6.84 23.36 2.26
C LYS A 104 -7.34 24.11 1.02
N ILE A 105 -7.98 23.40 0.13
CA ILE A 105 -8.64 24.01 -1.04
C ILE A 105 -10.00 24.55 -0.61
N LYS A 106 -10.19 25.87 -0.67
CA LYS A 106 -11.46 26.51 -0.34
C LYS A 106 -12.45 26.43 -1.50
N ASN A 107 -12.03 26.84 -2.69
CA ASN A 107 -12.88 26.92 -3.88
C ASN A 107 -12.24 26.29 -5.12
N VAL A 108 -10.99 26.60 -5.42
CA VAL A 108 -10.32 26.20 -6.64
C VAL A 108 -8.88 25.77 -6.37
N ILE A 109 -8.41 24.83 -7.17
CA ILE A 109 -7.01 24.44 -7.30
C ILE A 109 -6.38 25.38 -8.34
N ARG A 110 -5.45 26.23 -7.93
CA ARG A 110 -4.87 27.27 -8.79
C ARG A 110 -3.43 26.93 -9.17
N CYS A 111 -3.16 26.90 -10.45
CA CYS A 111 -1.81 26.80 -10.97
C CYS A 111 -1.03 28.10 -10.69
N PRO A 112 0.14 28.05 -10.03
CA PRO A 112 0.88 29.27 -9.71
C PRO A 112 1.55 29.93 -10.92
N TYR A 113 1.65 29.23 -12.06
CA TYR A 113 2.33 29.78 -13.23
C TYR A 113 1.49 30.85 -13.97
N HIS A 114 0.28 30.48 -14.43
CA HIS A 114 -0.61 31.42 -15.17
C HIS A 114 -2.00 31.53 -14.55
N SER A 115 -2.16 31.12 -13.28
CA SER A 115 -3.41 31.17 -12.53
C SER A 115 -4.58 30.40 -13.15
N TRP A 116 -4.32 29.43 -14.04
CA TRP A 116 -5.37 28.51 -14.48
C TRP A 116 -5.94 27.81 -13.25
N SER A 117 -7.26 27.87 -13.13
CA SER A 117 -7.92 27.42 -11.91
C SER A 117 -8.94 26.33 -12.21
N TYR A 118 -8.89 25.29 -11.41
CA TYR A 118 -9.75 24.12 -11.51
C TYR A 118 -10.63 24.04 -10.26
N ASP A 119 -11.88 23.65 -10.41
CA ASP A 119 -12.72 23.34 -9.26
C ASP A 119 -12.32 21.97 -8.63
N MET A 120 -12.98 21.60 -7.53
CA MET A 120 -12.68 20.34 -6.82
C MET A 120 -13.10 19.07 -7.60
N THR A 121 -13.79 19.23 -8.74
CA THR A 121 -14.08 18.11 -9.67
C THR A 121 -13.05 17.98 -10.78
N GLY A 122 -12.03 18.85 -10.78
CA GLY A 122 -11.00 18.91 -11.81
C GLY A 122 -11.36 19.75 -13.03
N LYS A 123 -12.57 20.34 -13.08
CA LYS A 123 -13.03 21.16 -14.21
C LYS A 123 -12.27 22.50 -14.26
N LEU A 124 -11.75 22.87 -15.42
CA LEU A 124 -11.11 24.17 -15.65
C LEU A 124 -12.17 25.29 -15.63
N VAL A 125 -12.10 26.17 -14.63
CA VAL A 125 -13.12 27.23 -14.41
C VAL A 125 -12.62 28.63 -14.73
N ALA A 126 -11.30 28.88 -14.67
CA ALA A 126 -10.75 30.19 -14.99
C ALA A 126 -9.43 30.09 -15.75
N THR A 127 -9.27 30.95 -16.74
CA THR A 127 -8.10 31.03 -17.63
C THR A 127 -7.74 32.51 -17.86
N PRO A 128 -7.12 33.16 -16.85
CA PRO A 128 -6.79 34.58 -16.95
C PRO A 128 -5.99 34.90 -18.22
N HIS A 129 -6.38 35.95 -18.93
CA HIS A 129 -5.72 36.48 -20.13
C HIS A 129 -5.59 35.51 -21.32
N VAL A 130 -6.35 34.42 -21.35
CA VAL A 130 -6.26 33.41 -22.44
C VAL A 130 -6.56 33.98 -23.82
N GLY A 131 -7.33 35.06 -23.91
CA GLY A 131 -7.65 35.76 -25.15
C GLY A 131 -6.80 37.01 -25.44
N GLY A 132 -5.75 37.24 -24.62
CA GLY A 132 -4.91 38.42 -24.60
C GLY A 132 -5.07 39.25 -23.32
N MET A 133 -4.35 40.36 -23.18
CA MET A 133 -4.36 41.17 -21.96
C MET A 133 -5.81 41.57 -21.57
N ASN A 134 -6.21 41.26 -20.34
CA ASN A 134 -7.55 41.49 -19.77
C ASN A 134 -8.71 40.79 -20.51
N LYS A 135 -8.41 39.83 -21.41
CA LYS A 135 -9.41 39.00 -22.07
C LYS A 135 -9.33 37.57 -21.53
N HIS A 136 -10.26 37.21 -20.64
CA HIS A 136 -10.24 35.96 -19.88
C HIS A 136 -10.95 34.78 -20.60
N ASP A 137 -11.49 35.05 -21.79
CA ASP A 137 -12.13 34.07 -22.66
C ASP A 137 -11.62 34.23 -24.10
N CYS A 138 -11.65 33.12 -24.86
CA CYS A 138 -11.25 33.09 -26.25
C CYS A 138 -12.13 32.09 -27.02
N LYS A 139 -12.82 32.51 -28.07
CA LYS A 139 -13.69 31.63 -28.88
C LYS A 139 -12.94 30.44 -29.50
N LYS A 140 -11.62 30.59 -29.72
CA LYS A 140 -10.76 29.53 -30.29
C LYS A 140 -10.23 28.56 -29.22
N PHE A 141 -10.56 28.74 -27.92
CA PHE A 141 -10.08 27.92 -26.82
C PHE A 141 -11.24 27.23 -26.09
N ASP A 142 -11.27 25.90 -26.19
CA ASP A 142 -12.27 25.07 -25.52
C ASP A 142 -11.75 24.65 -24.15
N LYS A 143 -12.25 25.28 -23.08
CA LYS A 143 -11.90 24.97 -21.69
C LYS A 143 -12.24 23.52 -21.29
N SER A 144 -13.27 22.91 -21.92
CA SER A 144 -13.73 21.57 -21.55
C SER A 144 -12.69 20.48 -21.82
N LYS A 145 -11.78 20.72 -22.77
CA LYS A 145 -10.68 19.82 -23.13
C LYS A 145 -9.44 19.96 -22.25
N SER A 146 -9.47 20.90 -21.30
CA SER A 146 -8.31 21.27 -20.48
C SER A 146 -8.56 21.05 -18.97
N ASN A 147 -9.45 20.13 -18.62
CA ASN A 147 -9.68 19.70 -17.24
C ASN A 147 -8.46 18.96 -16.68
N LEU A 148 -8.34 18.88 -15.34
CA LEU A 148 -7.41 17.93 -14.72
C LEU A 148 -7.83 16.51 -15.11
N LYS A 149 -6.85 15.67 -15.41
CA LYS A 149 -7.11 14.26 -15.69
C LYS A 149 -7.32 13.54 -14.36
N GLU A 150 -8.54 13.02 -14.14
CA GLU A 150 -8.87 12.20 -12.98
C GLU A 150 -8.21 10.81 -13.12
N ILE A 151 -7.75 10.25 -12.01
CA ILE A 151 -7.22 8.89 -11.92
C ILE A 151 -8.30 8.02 -11.29
N LYS A 152 -8.56 6.86 -11.92
CA LYS A 152 -9.51 5.88 -11.41
C LYS A 152 -9.11 5.45 -9.99
N SER A 153 -10.02 5.64 -9.03
CA SER A 153 -9.77 5.37 -7.62
C SER A 153 -10.91 4.63 -6.95
N TYR A 154 -10.58 3.90 -5.90
CA TYR A 154 -11.54 3.17 -5.07
C TYR A 154 -11.11 3.22 -3.60
N ILE A 155 -12.10 3.31 -2.68
CA ILE A 155 -11.83 3.28 -1.24
C ILE A 155 -12.27 1.93 -0.69
N TRP A 156 -11.33 1.22 -0.08
CA TRP A 156 -11.60 -0.06 0.59
C TRP A 156 -10.85 -0.14 1.90
N LEU A 157 -11.56 -0.40 3.00
CA LEU A 157 -11.01 -0.38 4.37
C LEU A 157 -10.19 0.89 4.65
N ASP A 158 -10.75 2.06 4.28
CA ASP A 158 -10.14 3.39 4.37
C ASP A 158 -8.96 3.64 3.41
N MET A 159 -8.38 2.62 2.82
CA MET A 159 -7.26 2.75 1.87
C MET A 159 -7.73 3.31 0.52
N ILE A 160 -6.93 4.22 -0.03
CA ILE A 160 -7.15 4.83 -1.34
C ILE A 160 -6.37 4.03 -2.38
N PHE A 161 -7.08 3.20 -3.14
CA PHE A 161 -6.53 2.48 -4.27
C PHE A 161 -6.68 3.28 -5.55
N ILE A 162 -5.68 3.25 -6.42
CA ILE A 162 -5.72 3.84 -7.76
C ILE A 162 -5.29 2.84 -8.82
N ASN A 163 -5.79 3.04 -10.05
CA ASN A 163 -5.29 2.38 -11.26
C ASN A 163 -5.11 3.44 -12.36
N ILE A 164 -3.87 3.75 -12.71
CA ILE A 164 -3.53 4.87 -13.60
C ILE A 164 -3.85 4.56 -15.06
N SER A 165 -3.51 3.35 -15.52
CA SER A 165 -3.73 2.94 -16.91
C SER A 165 -5.18 2.53 -17.21
N GLU A 166 -5.98 2.30 -16.17
CA GLU A 166 -7.35 1.77 -16.23
C GLU A 166 -7.46 0.36 -16.87
N ASN A 167 -6.33 -0.34 -17.05
CA ASN A 167 -6.26 -1.65 -17.70
C ASN A 167 -6.59 -2.82 -16.77
N GLU A 168 -6.55 -2.63 -15.43
CA GLU A 168 -6.85 -3.69 -14.47
C GLU A 168 -8.37 -3.93 -14.39
N ILE A 169 -8.76 -5.13 -14.01
CA ILE A 169 -10.16 -5.49 -13.75
C ILE A 169 -10.79 -4.55 -12.73
N SER A 170 -12.13 -4.53 -12.64
CA SER A 170 -12.80 -3.69 -11.63
C SER A 170 -12.30 -4.03 -10.22
N PHE A 171 -12.24 -3.02 -9.34
CA PHE A 171 -11.73 -3.19 -7.98
C PHE A 171 -12.49 -4.28 -7.20
N GLU A 172 -13.81 -4.33 -7.37
CA GLU A 172 -14.67 -5.33 -6.73
C GLU A 172 -14.24 -6.77 -7.11
N LYS A 173 -13.94 -7.01 -8.38
CA LYS A 173 -13.43 -8.31 -8.85
C LYS A 173 -11.99 -8.56 -8.37
N TYR A 174 -11.19 -7.50 -8.28
CA TYR A 174 -9.81 -7.59 -7.82
C TYR A 174 -9.73 -8.02 -6.36
N ILE A 175 -10.53 -7.40 -5.46
CA ILE A 175 -10.48 -7.64 -4.01
C ILE A 175 -11.31 -8.85 -3.56
N LYS A 176 -12.25 -9.30 -4.39
CA LYS A 176 -13.23 -10.34 -4.01
C LYS A 176 -12.60 -11.59 -3.40
N PRO A 177 -11.52 -12.19 -3.95
CA PRO A 177 -10.94 -13.40 -3.36
C PRO A 177 -10.45 -13.23 -1.92
N LEU A 178 -9.85 -12.08 -1.60
CA LEU A 178 -9.41 -11.75 -0.24
C LEU A 178 -10.60 -11.43 0.66
N SER A 179 -11.57 -10.67 0.17
CA SER A 179 -12.79 -10.34 0.90
C SER A 179 -13.60 -11.60 1.25
N ASP A 180 -13.77 -12.53 0.31
CA ASP A 180 -14.46 -13.82 0.53
C ASP A 180 -13.74 -14.71 1.55
N ARG A 181 -12.39 -14.68 1.56
CA ARG A 181 -11.59 -15.37 2.58
C ARG A 181 -11.93 -14.84 3.98
N TRP A 182 -11.92 -13.54 4.14
CA TRP A 182 -12.15 -12.89 5.42
C TRP A 182 -13.62 -12.89 5.87
N GLU A 183 -14.57 -12.99 4.94
CA GLU A 183 -15.99 -13.08 5.26
C GLU A 183 -16.31 -14.21 6.24
N LYS A 184 -15.49 -15.27 6.25
CA LYS A 184 -15.64 -16.46 7.10
C LYS A 184 -15.41 -16.21 8.59
N PHE A 185 -14.64 -15.18 8.95
CA PHE A 185 -14.32 -14.86 10.34
C PHE A 185 -14.34 -13.36 10.65
N TRP A 186 -14.29 -12.52 9.65
CA TRP A 186 -14.35 -11.06 9.75
C TRP A 186 -15.27 -10.50 8.66
N PRO A 187 -16.60 -10.62 8.85
CA PRO A 187 -17.58 -10.26 7.84
C PRO A 187 -17.63 -8.75 7.56
N GLU A 188 -18.14 -8.37 6.39
CA GLU A 188 -18.22 -6.97 5.96
C GLU A 188 -18.90 -6.05 6.97
N LYS A 189 -19.95 -6.54 7.65
CA LYS A 189 -20.65 -5.77 8.72
C LYS A 189 -19.72 -5.42 9.88
N ASP A 190 -18.75 -6.29 10.22
CA ASP A 190 -17.75 -6.02 11.26
C ASP A 190 -16.66 -5.07 10.75
N ARG A 191 -16.23 -5.22 9.49
CA ARG A 191 -15.27 -4.32 8.85
C ARG A 191 -15.75 -2.86 8.85
N LYS A 192 -17.05 -2.62 8.76
CA LYS A 192 -17.67 -1.29 8.85
C LYS A 192 -17.59 -0.66 10.26
N LEU A 193 -17.28 -1.45 11.29
CA LEU A 193 -17.10 -0.95 12.66
C LEU A 193 -15.68 -0.43 12.93
N MET A 194 -14.77 -0.57 12.00
CA MET A 194 -13.41 -0.05 12.13
C MET A 194 -13.40 1.47 12.16
N VAL A 195 -12.69 2.02 13.13
CA VAL A 195 -12.48 3.46 13.28
C VAL A 195 -10.98 3.72 13.37
N TYR A 196 -10.53 4.67 12.56
CA TYR A 196 -9.16 5.15 12.59
C TYR A 196 -8.80 5.76 13.94
N SER A 197 -7.62 5.48 14.44
CA SER A 197 -7.16 6.04 15.71
C SER A 197 -6.41 7.36 15.50
N ASN A 198 -6.93 8.45 16.06
CA ASN A 198 -6.28 9.76 15.99
C ASN A 198 -5.01 9.84 16.85
N ASP A 199 -4.96 9.08 17.97
CA ASP A 199 -3.81 8.97 18.87
C ASP A 199 -3.18 7.59 18.71
N PHE A 200 -1.89 7.54 18.34
CA PHE A 200 -1.17 6.26 18.13
C PHE A 200 -1.77 5.39 17.01
N GLY A 201 -2.38 6.01 16.01
CA GLY A 201 -2.94 5.33 14.84
C GLY A 201 -1.99 5.30 13.63
N TYR A 202 -0.96 6.14 13.62
CA TYR A 202 -0.05 6.27 12.50
C TYR A 202 1.41 6.30 12.91
N PHE A 203 2.23 5.60 12.14
CA PHE A 203 3.67 5.84 12.09
C PHE A 203 4.22 5.53 10.70
N ASN A 204 5.39 6.05 10.40
CA ASN A 204 6.15 5.71 9.21
C ASN A 204 7.55 5.26 9.57
N LEU A 205 8.12 4.44 8.70
CA LEU A 205 9.52 4.04 8.69
C LEU A 205 10.11 4.32 7.31
N ASN A 206 11.42 4.45 7.26
CA ASN A 206 12.17 4.59 6.02
C ASN A 206 13.10 3.39 5.92
N ALA A 207 12.99 2.65 4.83
CA ALA A 207 13.85 1.51 4.53
C ALA A 207 14.73 1.81 3.32
N LYS A 208 16.05 1.70 3.48
CA LYS A 208 17.03 1.88 2.39
C LYS A 208 17.09 0.63 1.53
N CYS A 209 15.94 0.23 1.00
CA CYS A 209 15.82 -0.96 0.18
C CYS A 209 14.70 -0.85 -0.85
N ASN A 210 14.69 -1.80 -1.78
CA ASN A 210 13.63 -1.99 -2.75
C ASN A 210 12.35 -2.47 -2.05
N TRP A 211 11.21 -1.95 -2.46
CA TRP A 211 9.88 -2.23 -1.89
C TRP A 211 9.54 -3.74 -1.82
N LYS A 212 10.08 -4.54 -2.74
CA LYS A 212 9.81 -5.99 -2.77
C LYS A 212 10.29 -6.71 -1.53
N PHE A 213 11.39 -6.26 -0.91
CA PHE A 213 11.90 -6.91 0.30
C PHE A 213 10.92 -6.83 1.46
N ALA A 214 10.19 -5.72 1.62
CA ALA A 214 9.16 -5.61 2.65
C ALA A 214 8.02 -6.62 2.42
N ILE A 215 7.58 -6.79 1.15
CA ILE A 215 6.56 -7.79 0.81
C ILE A 215 7.08 -9.22 1.03
N GLU A 216 8.31 -9.52 0.61
CA GLU A 216 8.94 -10.84 0.78
C GLU A 216 9.02 -11.24 2.24
N ASN A 217 9.55 -10.34 3.08
CA ASN A 217 9.68 -10.53 4.52
C ASN A 217 8.30 -10.73 5.18
N TYR A 218 7.31 -9.90 4.81
CA TYR A 218 5.96 -9.99 5.38
C TYR A 218 5.20 -11.26 4.99
N CYS A 219 5.51 -11.86 3.85
CA CYS A 219 4.81 -13.04 3.34
C CYS A 219 5.06 -14.30 4.16
N GLU A 220 6.17 -14.42 4.87
CA GLU A 220 6.57 -15.66 5.54
C GLU A 220 6.78 -15.47 7.05
N SER A 221 6.79 -16.57 7.80
CA SER A 221 7.01 -16.59 9.24
C SER A 221 8.35 -17.22 9.66
N TYR A 222 9.18 -17.57 8.68
CA TYR A 222 10.39 -18.34 8.91
C TYR A 222 11.42 -17.56 9.76
N HIS A 223 11.48 -16.22 9.58
CA HIS A 223 12.38 -15.34 10.33
C HIS A 223 11.95 -15.06 11.77
N LEU A 224 10.69 -15.34 12.16
CA LEU A 224 10.13 -14.93 13.45
C LEU A 224 10.99 -15.31 14.68
N PRO A 225 11.53 -16.55 14.79
CA PRO A 225 12.29 -16.93 15.98
C PRO A 225 13.57 -16.12 16.20
N TRP A 226 14.15 -15.61 15.14
CA TRP A 226 15.44 -14.91 15.17
C TRP A 226 15.31 -13.40 15.09
N VAL A 227 14.39 -12.88 14.30
CA VAL A 227 14.18 -11.45 14.10
C VAL A 227 13.21 -10.89 15.17
N HIS A 228 12.16 -11.64 15.49
CA HIS A 228 11.09 -11.22 16.39
C HIS A 228 10.92 -12.17 17.60
N PRO A 229 11.93 -12.40 18.43
CA PRO A 229 11.79 -13.30 19.58
C PRO A 229 10.67 -12.86 20.53
N GLY A 230 10.41 -11.56 20.64
CA GLY A 230 9.30 -11.00 21.39
C GLY A 230 7.94 -11.43 20.83
N LEU A 231 7.70 -11.26 19.53
CA LEU A 231 6.48 -11.68 18.83
C LEU A 231 6.33 -13.20 18.90
N ASN A 232 7.39 -13.95 18.63
CA ASN A 232 7.39 -15.42 18.68
C ASN A 232 7.04 -15.99 20.05
N SER A 233 7.21 -15.21 21.14
CA SER A 233 6.88 -15.66 22.50
C SER A 233 5.37 -15.83 22.74
N TYR A 234 4.51 -15.13 21.97
CA TYR A 234 3.05 -15.16 22.08
C TYR A 234 2.33 -15.41 20.77
N SER A 235 3.06 -15.62 19.68
CA SER A 235 2.60 -16.06 18.37
C SER A 235 3.70 -16.95 17.79
N LYS A 236 3.76 -18.21 18.23
CA LYS A 236 4.85 -19.12 17.89
C LYS A 236 4.83 -19.49 16.42
N ILE A 237 6.00 -19.63 15.81
CA ILE A 237 6.14 -20.09 14.41
C ILE A 237 5.38 -21.42 14.17
N SER A 238 5.32 -22.32 15.15
CA SER A 238 4.58 -23.58 15.04
C SER A 238 3.06 -23.42 14.86
N ASP A 239 2.51 -22.27 15.22
CA ASP A 239 1.08 -21.98 15.11
C ASP A 239 0.72 -21.30 13.77
N HIS A 240 1.74 -20.94 12.98
CA HIS A 240 1.57 -20.24 11.72
C HIS A 240 1.21 -21.19 10.59
N TYR A 241 0.50 -20.67 9.60
CA TYR A 241 0.12 -21.34 8.37
C TYR A 241 0.20 -20.38 7.18
N HIS A 242 0.43 -20.93 6.00
CA HIS A 242 0.58 -20.14 4.78
C HIS A 242 -0.75 -19.73 4.18
N ILE A 243 -0.77 -18.56 3.55
CA ILE A 243 -1.87 -18.02 2.78
C ILE A 243 -1.36 -17.75 1.36
N GLN A 244 -2.02 -18.36 0.36
CA GLN A 244 -1.74 -18.14 -1.05
C GLN A 244 -3.06 -17.84 -1.76
N GLY A 245 -3.17 -16.64 -2.35
CA GLY A 245 -4.38 -16.19 -3.01
C GLY A 245 -4.51 -16.74 -4.43
N LEU A 246 -5.70 -17.19 -4.79
CA LEU A 246 -6.06 -17.55 -6.16
C LEU A 246 -7.20 -16.64 -6.64
N PRO A 247 -7.04 -15.92 -7.78
CA PRO A 247 -5.82 -15.84 -8.60
C PRO A 247 -4.67 -15.16 -7.84
N ASN A 248 -3.44 -15.35 -8.32
CA ASN A 248 -2.23 -14.86 -7.68
C ASN A 248 -2.20 -13.32 -7.55
N ARG A 249 -2.70 -12.76 -6.43
CA ARG A 249 -2.76 -11.32 -6.15
C ARG A 249 -2.40 -10.97 -4.71
N PHE A 250 -2.40 -11.97 -3.84
CA PHE A 250 -2.04 -11.81 -2.44
C PHE A 250 -1.42 -13.09 -1.91
N ALA A 251 -0.56 -12.94 -0.94
CA ALA A 251 0.00 -14.03 -0.16
C ALA A 251 0.31 -13.56 1.26
N GLY A 252 0.65 -14.49 2.12
CA GLY A 252 1.02 -14.15 3.49
C GLY A 252 0.94 -15.35 4.41
N GLN A 253 0.70 -15.05 5.65
CA GLN A 253 0.63 -16.03 6.72
C GLN A 253 -0.52 -15.73 7.67
N GLY A 254 -0.97 -16.73 8.38
CA GLY A 254 -1.84 -16.57 9.53
C GLY A 254 -1.29 -17.32 10.73
N THR A 255 -1.78 -17.01 11.90
CA THR A 255 -1.48 -17.74 13.11
C THR A 255 -2.75 -18.20 13.81
N LYS A 256 -2.73 -19.38 14.40
CA LYS A 256 -3.83 -19.89 15.25
C LYS A 256 -3.83 -19.22 16.63
N VAL A 257 -2.68 -18.69 17.05
CA VAL A 257 -2.48 -18.13 18.38
C VAL A 257 -1.76 -16.78 18.28
N TYR A 258 -2.51 -15.69 18.46
CA TYR A 258 -1.98 -14.35 18.69
C TYR A 258 -2.53 -13.84 20.01
N ASN A 259 -1.70 -13.77 21.04
CA ASN A 259 -2.12 -13.40 22.38
C ASN A 259 -1.10 -12.49 23.09
N PRO A 260 -0.90 -11.26 22.63
CA PRO A 260 0.05 -10.33 23.24
C PRO A 260 -0.40 -9.94 24.66
N LYS A 261 0.55 -9.91 25.60
CA LYS A 261 0.30 -9.49 26.97
C LYS A 261 0.40 -7.97 27.11
N LEU A 262 -0.67 -7.25 26.77
CA LEU A 262 -0.76 -5.82 27.02
C LEU A 262 -1.04 -5.56 28.52
N LYS A 263 -0.38 -4.54 29.08
CA LYS A 263 -0.48 -4.20 30.51
C LYS A 263 -1.74 -3.35 30.76
N GLY A 264 -2.47 -3.64 31.83
CA GLY A 264 -3.65 -2.90 32.28
C GLY A 264 -4.87 -3.77 32.50
N LYS A 265 -5.93 -3.19 33.08
CA LYS A 265 -7.21 -3.87 33.32
C LYS A 265 -8.13 -3.87 32.09
N GLU A 266 -7.93 -2.92 31.19
CA GLU A 266 -8.76 -2.75 30.00
C GLU A 266 -8.35 -3.74 28.91
N LYS A 267 -9.35 -4.15 28.09
CA LYS A 267 -9.14 -4.92 26.86
C LYS A 267 -9.90 -4.20 25.74
N PHE A 268 -9.35 -4.21 24.52
CA PHE A 268 -10.08 -3.71 23.38
C PHE A 268 -11.35 -4.54 23.15
N PRO A 269 -12.45 -3.92 22.70
CA PRO A 269 -13.61 -4.67 22.23
C PRO A 269 -13.25 -5.46 20.98
N CYS A 270 -13.75 -6.69 20.91
CA CYS A 270 -13.61 -7.55 19.74
C CYS A 270 -14.69 -7.21 18.69
N PHE A 271 -14.43 -7.59 17.44
CA PHE A 271 -15.46 -7.60 16.41
C PHE A 271 -16.61 -8.52 16.81
N PRO A 272 -17.88 -8.07 16.72
CA PRO A 272 -19.02 -8.79 17.29
C PRO A 272 -19.24 -10.20 16.73
N ASN A 273 -18.91 -10.41 15.46
CA ASN A 273 -19.09 -11.70 14.78
C ASN A 273 -17.81 -12.51 14.66
N TRP A 274 -16.74 -12.13 15.39
CA TRP A 274 -15.51 -12.92 15.42
C TRP A 274 -15.78 -14.30 16.06
N PRO A 275 -15.40 -15.41 15.39
CA PRO A 275 -15.72 -16.76 15.88
C PRO A 275 -15.03 -17.07 17.20
N LYS A 276 -15.79 -17.61 18.15
CA LYS A 276 -15.26 -17.97 19.49
C LYS A 276 -14.22 -19.10 19.43
N ASP A 277 -14.42 -20.06 18.52
CA ASP A 277 -13.49 -21.16 18.26
C ASP A 277 -12.17 -20.73 17.63
N LYS A 278 -12.13 -19.48 17.12
CA LYS A 278 -10.96 -18.86 16.48
C LYS A 278 -10.55 -17.56 17.20
N GLU A 279 -10.80 -17.46 18.50
CA GLU A 279 -10.61 -16.21 19.24
C GLU A 279 -9.23 -15.59 19.07
N ASN A 280 -8.19 -16.41 18.99
CA ASN A 280 -6.80 -15.94 18.92
C ASN A 280 -6.18 -16.02 17.52
N ILE A 281 -6.96 -16.24 16.48
CA ILE A 281 -6.47 -16.19 15.10
C ILE A 281 -6.07 -14.75 14.72
N ALA A 282 -5.00 -14.64 13.94
CA ALA A 282 -4.66 -13.43 13.21
C ALA A 282 -4.19 -13.79 11.80
N GLU A 283 -4.40 -12.91 10.84
CA GLU A 283 -3.90 -13.06 9.48
C GLU A 283 -3.10 -11.84 9.05
N TYR A 284 -1.99 -12.11 8.37
CA TYR A 284 -1.05 -11.16 7.83
C TYR A 284 -0.94 -11.38 6.34
N VAL A 285 -1.53 -10.49 5.54
CA VAL A 285 -1.69 -10.68 4.09
C VAL A 285 -1.10 -9.50 3.33
N ALA A 286 -0.14 -9.78 2.48
CA ALA A 286 0.33 -8.82 1.48
C ALA A 286 -0.59 -8.90 0.25
N LEU A 287 -1.28 -7.82 -0.06
CA LEU A 287 -2.05 -7.61 -1.28
C LEU A 287 -1.16 -6.83 -2.26
N PHE A 288 -0.80 -7.49 -3.36
CA PHE A 288 0.19 -6.98 -4.29
C PHE A 288 -0.32 -5.80 -5.14
N PRO A 289 0.54 -4.79 -5.44
CA PRO A 289 1.98 -4.78 -5.14
C PRO A 289 2.36 -4.26 -3.75
N ASN A 290 1.62 -3.33 -3.12
CA ASN A 290 2.22 -2.43 -2.14
C ASN A 290 1.46 -2.27 -0.82
N VAL A 291 0.61 -3.22 -0.42
CA VAL A 291 -0.05 -3.13 0.89
C VAL A 291 -0.03 -4.46 1.63
N MET A 292 0.28 -4.38 2.90
CA MET A 292 0.33 -5.46 3.88
C MET A 292 -0.72 -5.20 4.95
N LEU A 293 -1.53 -6.20 5.26
CA LEU A 293 -2.74 -6.07 6.07
C LEU A 293 -2.68 -7.03 7.25
N GLY A 294 -2.90 -6.52 8.46
CA GLY A 294 -2.99 -7.34 9.65
C GLY A 294 -4.40 -7.34 10.24
N VAL A 295 -5.01 -8.51 10.32
CA VAL A 295 -6.38 -8.68 10.82
C VAL A 295 -6.34 -9.42 12.14
N HIS A 296 -6.89 -8.79 13.18
CA HIS A 296 -6.96 -9.29 14.56
C HIS A 296 -8.39 -9.15 15.07
N LYS A 297 -8.71 -9.89 16.12
CA LYS A 297 -10.08 -9.88 16.71
C LYS A 297 -10.55 -8.51 17.19
N ASP A 298 -9.65 -7.59 17.47
CA ASP A 298 -9.91 -6.32 18.15
C ASP A 298 -9.31 -5.09 17.45
N HIS A 299 -8.50 -5.30 16.43
CA HIS A 299 -7.92 -4.24 15.63
C HIS A 299 -7.54 -4.72 14.22
N PHE A 300 -7.36 -3.79 13.34
CA PHE A 300 -6.85 -3.96 11.99
C PHE A 300 -5.73 -2.97 11.76
N TYR A 301 -4.74 -3.32 10.94
CA TYR A 301 -3.82 -2.35 10.40
C TYR A 301 -3.62 -2.52 8.89
N ALA A 302 -3.42 -1.39 8.23
CA ALA A 302 -2.90 -1.32 6.87
C ALA A 302 -1.46 -0.80 6.93
N TYR A 303 -0.54 -1.58 6.38
CA TYR A 303 0.88 -1.23 6.27
C TYR A 303 1.22 -1.14 4.79
N TRP A 304 1.32 0.09 4.28
CA TRP A 304 1.47 0.30 2.85
C TRP A 304 2.80 0.94 2.50
N LEU A 305 3.29 0.61 1.30
CA LEU A 305 4.60 0.99 0.81
C LEU A 305 4.48 2.14 -0.19
N GLU A 306 5.33 3.16 -0.03
CA GLU A 306 5.60 4.23 -0.98
C GLU A 306 7.01 4.04 -1.53
N PRO A 307 7.19 3.29 -2.63
CA PRO A 307 8.48 3.21 -3.30
C PRO A 307 8.90 4.58 -3.81
N VAL A 308 10.10 5.01 -3.47
CA VAL A 308 10.68 6.27 -3.95
C VAL A 308 11.59 6.02 -5.15
N ASP A 309 12.42 4.99 -5.03
CA ASP A 309 13.29 4.48 -6.09
C ASP A 309 13.64 3.00 -5.85
N HIS A 310 14.63 2.45 -6.55
CA HIS A 310 15.03 1.05 -6.42
C HIS A 310 15.77 0.72 -5.13
N LYS A 311 16.11 1.71 -4.31
CA LYS A 311 16.91 1.55 -3.06
C LYS A 311 16.26 2.23 -1.85
N PHE A 312 15.10 2.83 -2.02
CA PHE A 312 14.47 3.56 -0.93
C PHE A 312 12.95 3.43 -0.98
N THR A 313 12.39 2.98 0.13
CA THR A 313 10.95 2.79 0.33
C THR A 313 10.54 3.46 1.63
N LYS A 314 9.45 4.21 1.61
CA LYS A 314 8.76 4.65 2.82
C LYS A 314 7.65 3.66 3.13
N GLU A 315 7.51 3.36 4.40
CA GLU A 315 6.55 2.42 4.93
C GLU A 315 5.60 3.14 5.88
N HIS A 316 4.31 2.99 5.67
CA HIS A 316 3.28 3.73 6.41
C HIS A 316 2.33 2.74 7.08
N MET A 317 2.18 2.82 8.39
CA MET A 317 1.22 2.00 9.13
C MET A 317 0.07 2.83 9.66
N GLU A 318 -1.14 2.35 9.38
CA GLU A 318 -2.41 2.93 9.84
C GLU A 318 -3.15 1.91 10.68
N ILE A 319 -3.55 2.25 11.91
CA ILE A 319 -4.17 1.32 12.88
C ILE A 319 -5.61 1.74 13.17
N TYR A 320 -6.49 0.75 13.12
CA TYR A 320 -7.92 0.90 13.30
C TYR A 320 -8.41 0.00 14.45
N TYR A 321 -9.38 0.48 15.23
CA TYR A 321 -9.97 -0.28 16.33
C TYR A 321 -11.48 -0.40 16.16
N VAL A 322 -12.11 -1.31 16.92
CA VAL A 322 -13.54 -1.57 16.87
C VAL A 322 -14.31 -0.44 17.59
N GLY A 323 -14.94 0.43 16.82
CA GLY A 323 -15.74 1.55 17.28
C GLY A 323 -14.94 2.74 17.83
N ASP A 324 -15.56 3.93 17.83
CA ASP A 324 -14.92 5.19 18.21
C ASP A 324 -14.37 5.19 19.64
N LYS A 325 -15.10 4.54 20.57
CA LYS A 325 -14.65 4.45 21.96
C LYS A 325 -13.28 3.78 22.10
N ALA A 326 -13.03 2.68 21.41
CA ALA A 326 -11.72 2.01 21.41
C ALA A 326 -10.66 2.84 20.67
N ALA A 327 -11.05 3.41 19.52
CA ALA A 327 -10.16 4.18 18.67
C ALA A 327 -9.72 5.52 19.28
N ASN A 328 -10.61 6.25 19.99
CA ASN A 328 -10.37 7.67 20.29
C ASN A 328 -10.57 8.08 21.76
N SER A 329 -11.22 7.25 22.63
CA SER A 329 -11.45 7.65 24.02
C SER A 329 -10.17 7.64 24.86
N LYS A 330 -10.16 8.46 25.93
CA LYS A 330 -9.08 8.48 26.94
C LYS A 330 -8.95 7.14 27.67
N LYS A 331 -10.04 6.39 27.83
CA LYS A 331 -10.07 5.10 28.52
C LYS A 331 -9.08 4.10 27.90
N PHE A 332 -9.01 4.04 26.57
CA PHE A 332 -8.16 3.08 25.84
C PHE A 332 -6.80 3.66 25.40
N LYS A 333 -6.50 4.92 25.71
CA LYS A 333 -5.27 5.59 25.24
C LYS A 333 -3.98 4.82 25.55
N ASN A 334 -3.88 4.28 26.78
CA ASN A 334 -2.70 3.51 27.17
C ASN A 334 -2.57 2.18 26.42
N LEU A 335 -3.67 1.49 26.16
CA LEU A 335 -3.67 0.27 25.35
C LEU A 335 -3.26 0.56 23.89
N ARG A 336 -3.82 1.63 23.28
CA ARG A 336 -3.42 2.06 21.93
C ARG A 336 -1.92 2.36 21.86
N LYS A 337 -1.38 3.07 22.87
CA LYS A 337 0.07 3.35 22.95
C LYS A 337 0.91 2.07 23.00
N GLN A 338 0.46 1.07 23.76
CA GLN A 338 1.17 -0.21 23.84
C GLN A 338 1.09 -0.98 22.51
N ASN A 339 -0.09 -1.07 21.90
CA ASN A 339 -0.27 -1.74 20.62
C ASN A 339 0.51 -1.05 19.49
N TYR A 340 0.48 0.29 19.43
CA TYR A 340 1.31 1.09 18.53
C TYR A 340 2.82 0.79 18.71
N LYS A 341 3.28 0.78 19.98
CA LYS A 341 4.68 0.47 20.25
C LYS A 341 5.06 -0.93 19.80
N LEU A 342 4.21 -1.91 20.09
CA LEU A 342 4.41 -3.30 19.69
C LEU A 342 4.61 -3.41 18.18
N TRP A 343 3.68 -2.88 17.38
CA TRP A 343 3.79 -2.95 15.93
C TRP A 343 4.96 -2.13 15.38
N LYS A 344 5.22 -0.98 15.97
CA LYS A 344 6.37 -0.16 15.56
C LYS A 344 7.72 -0.82 15.85
N ASP A 345 7.83 -1.52 16.97
CA ASP A 345 9.05 -2.25 17.30
C ASP A 345 9.24 -3.44 16.34
N VAL A 346 8.20 -4.24 16.08
CA VAL A 346 8.24 -5.35 15.12
C VAL A 346 8.69 -4.87 13.74
N GLN A 347 8.07 -3.83 13.19
CA GLN A 347 8.45 -3.33 11.86
C GLN A 347 9.87 -2.72 11.82
N ARG A 348 10.37 -2.18 12.92
CA ARG A 348 11.76 -1.70 13.00
C ARG A 348 12.79 -2.83 12.96
N GLU A 349 12.45 -3.96 13.58
CA GLU A 349 13.29 -5.16 13.54
C GLU A 349 13.43 -5.64 12.09
N ASP A 350 12.34 -5.61 11.30
CA ASP A 350 12.34 -5.97 9.87
C ASP A 350 13.15 -5.03 9.01
N VAL A 351 13.06 -3.71 9.23
CA VAL A 351 13.80 -2.72 8.42
C VAL A 351 15.29 -3.05 8.37
N HIS A 352 15.90 -3.41 9.49
CA HIS A 352 17.31 -3.77 9.52
C HIS A 352 17.62 -4.99 8.63
N ILE A 353 16.73 -5.98 8.64
CA ILE A 353 16.91 -7.21 7.84
C ILE A 353 16.80 -6.93 6.34
N ILE A 354 15.74 -6.21 5.94
CA ILE A 354 15.50 -5.92 4.51
C ILE A 354 16.55 -4.95 3.92
N GLU A 355 17.13 -4.06 4.72
CA GLU A 355 18.27 -3.24 4.30
C GLU A 355 19.53 -4.10 4.06
N GLY A 356 19.80 -5.08 4.94
CA GLY A 356 20.88 -6.05 4.75
C GLY A 356 20.67 -6.92 3.50
N MET A 357 19.42 -7.30 3.20
CA MET A 357 19.09 -8.01 1.96
C MET A 357 19.39 -7.16 0.71
N GLN A 358 19.09 -5.87 0.74
CA GLN A 358 19.41 -4.93 -0.33
C GLN A 358 20.92 -4.83 -0.56
N GLU A 359 21.71 -4.73 0.50
CA GLU A 359 23.17 -4.68 0.42
C GLU A 359 23.74 -5.98 -0.18
N GLY A 360 23.21 -7.13 0.25
CA GLY A 360 23.61 -8.44 -0.25
C GLY A 360 23.40 -8.62 -1.75
N ARG A 361 22.42 -7.92 -2.36
CA ARG A 361 22.17 -7.96 -3.81
C ARG A 361 23.30 -7.34 -4.66
N ASN A 362 24.23 -6.63 -4.05
CA ASN A 362 25.41 -6.12 -4.74
C ASN A 362 26.51 -7.20 -4.95
N SER A 363 26.38 -8.36 -4.30
CA SER A 363 27.35 -9.44 -4.46
C SER A 363 27.14 -10.19 -5.78
N PRO A 364 28.19 -10.35 -6.61
CA PRO A 364 28.09 -11.15 -7.82
C PRO A 364 27.94 -12.65 -7.56
N SER A 365 28.21 -13.10 -6.32
CA SER A 365 28.05 -14.51 -5.92
C SER A 365 26.59 -14.87 -5.57
N TYR A 366 25.69 -13.90 -5.51
CA TYR A 366 24.28 -14.11 -5.23
C TYR A 366 23.43 -13.72 -6.45
N ASN A 367 22.49 -14.57 -6.83
CA ASN A 367 21.57 -14.29 -7.92
C ASN A 367 20.24 -15.04 -7.70
N GLY A 368 19.34 -14.43 -6.94
CA GLY A 368 18.01 -14.91 -6.67
C GLY A 368 17.86 -15.81 -5.44
N GLY A 369 18.88 -16.61 -5.09
CA GLY A 369 18.86 -17.53 -3.95
C GLY A 369 17.87 -18.69 -4.11
N ASN A 370 17.85 -19.58 -3.12
CA ASN A 370 16.99 -20.75 -3.07
C ASN A 370 15.87 -20.55 -2.06
N PHE A 371 14.70 -21.06 -2.34
CA PHE A 371 13.57 -21.09 -1.42
C PHE A 371 13.63 -22.33 -0.52
N SER A 372 13.16 -22.18 0.73
CA SER A 372 12.73 -23.33 1.51
C SER A 372 11.41 -23.87 0.91
N PRO A 373 11.36 -25.14 0.46
CA PRO A 373 10.14 -25.67 -0.15
C PRO A 373 8.95 -25.77 0.82
N VAL A 374 9.20 -25.60 2.12
CA VAL A 374 8.18 -25.69 3.16
C VAL A 374 7.83 -24.33 3.77
N MET A 375 8.82 -23.43 3.90
CA MET A 375 8.61 -22.16 4.62
C MET A 375 8.36 -20.97 3.71
N ASP A 376 8.88 -20.97 2.46
CA ASP A 376 8.86 -19.81 1.58
C ASP A 376 7.75 -19.84 0.50
N ASN A 377 6.74 -20.72 0.65
CA ASN A 377 5.66 -20.82 -0.33
C ASN A 377 4.96 -19.49 -0.62
N PRO A 378 4.59 -18.65 0.38
CA PRO A 378 3.97 -17.36 0.12
C PRO A 378 4.93 -16.36 -0.54
N THR A 379 6.21 -16.35 -0.18
CA THR A 379 7.24 -15.51 -0.80
C THR A 379 7.46 -15.91 -2.26
N HIS A 380 7.56 -17.21 -2.54
CA HIS A 380 7.63 -17.72 -3.91
C HIS A 380 6.39 -17.32 -4.74
N HIS A 381 5.21 -17.34 -4.12
CA HIS A 381 3.98 -16.90 -4.75
C HIS A 381 4.04 -15.42 -5.18
N PHE A 382 4.62 -14.56 -4.33
CA PHE A 382 4.89 -13.16 -4.67
C PHE A 382 5.91 -13.03 -5.82
N HIS A 383 7.03 -13.75 -5.77
CA HIS A 383 8.02 -13.73 -6.84
C HIS A 383 7.43 -14.13 -8.19
N LYS A 384 6.58 -15.17 -8.22
CA LYS A 384 5.82 -15.57 -9.42
C LYS A 384 4.90 -14.47 -9.92
N TRP A 385 4.23 -13.76 -9.00
CA TRP A 385 3.39 -12.63 -9.37
C TRP A 385 4.21 -11.53 -10.06
N VAL A 386 5.36 -11.16 -9.51
CA VAL A 386 6.26 -10.17 -10.12
C VAL A 386 6.72 -10.66 -11.49
N ALA A 387 7.29 -11.87 -11.58
CA ALA A 387 7.81 -12.43 -12.83
C ALA A 387 6.77 -12.50 -13.95
N THR A 388 5.50 -12.80 -13.59
CA THR A 388 4.39 -12.91 -14.55
C THR A 388 3.91 -11.54 -15.03
N ASN A 389 3.85 -10.53 -14.15
CA ASN A 389 3.25 -9.23 -14.48
C ASN A 389 4.25 -8.21 -15.05
N ILE A 390 5.55 -8.47 -14.97
CA ILE A 390 6.58 -7.58 -15.52
C ILE A 390 6.83 -7.78 -17.02
N VAL A 391 6.37 -8.85 -17.60
CA VAL A 391 6.55 -9.21 -19.04
C VAL A 391 5.51 -8.48 -19.98
#